data_396f8fc591385525624e480161bc4262
#
_entry.id   396f8fc591385525624e480161bc4262
#
_cell.length_a   1.000
_cell.length_b   1.000
_cell.length_c   1.000
_cell.angle_alpha   90.00
_cell.angle_beta   90.00
_cell.angle_gamma   90.00
#
_symmetry.space_group_name_H-M   'P 1'
#
loop_
_entity.id
_entity.type
_entity.pdbx_description
1 polymer ?
#
loop_
_entity_poly.entity_id
_entity_poly.type
_entity_poly.pdbx_seq_one_letter_code
_entity_poly.pdbx_strand_id
1 'polypeptide(L)'
;MLRWLALLSIPLAAAAEGRWIHIRSGPFEIVTDAGDRGGRETLNQLEQVRYLLGTALGNQDLKTLWPVRIVIAKAVAAAPPVWVRDTYSGAVPPDSALPPECLREVVRILIESNTGRMPAGIESGLEDFYSTAQAAGTRVTIGAPPPPDRRNADWARIDLLETDPNYSGRLHVLLYNLQHGGDLTPAMRNAFGKSADEIDKQAAAMLAAGSFQTVVVGARALSPLRDFTPQPVEGPLASVALADLRAAYRPLLPAAPAEAHEGLGLAALGEKRMDEARKELAAAVEAGSTSARAWLEHARLVADGVKAKAELEKAAQLNPNWAEPCALLAAIETDPSRRLDWLKKAASLEPRNAAHWTAVAEVYQKHNLYPQAAKAWAAAADASVDDAERERIDTARRAIEQQRLDYEAAERKRAEEEKQRDLDRIKKAAMAEIHAAEDRANSANPRANPGGKVETMEVGDVPAGKVEGSLVQIDCLGRTMRIVVREAGGSETRLLIRDPRNVGVSGGNVALKCGPQRPARAVSVAYQPKADARLGTAGEVAVIAYQ
;
A
#
# COMPACT_ATOMS: atom_id res chain seq x y z
N MET A 1 30.70 -5.40 65.94
CA MET A 1 29.22 -5.43 65.99
C MET A 1 28.70 -5.54 64.58
N LEU A 2 28.50 -6.79 64.13
CA LEU A 2 27.91 -7.12 62.82
C LEU A 2 26.38 -7.01 62.94
N ARG A 3 25.75 -6.08 62.19
CA ARG A 3 24.30 -6.04 62.01
C ARG A 3 23.95 -6.89 60.79
N TRP A 4 23.30 -8.01 61.03
CA TRP A 4 22.65 -8.86 60.04
C TRP A 4 21.42 -8.11 59.48
N LEU A 5 21.45 -7.70 58.23
CA LEU A 5 20.25 -7.35 57.46
C LEU A 5 19.65 -8.65 56.92
N ALA A 6 18.59 -9.11 57.57
CA ALA A 6 17.75 -10.18 57.07
C ALA A 6 16.94 -9.62 55.90
N LEU A 7 17.33 -9.99 54.68
CA LEU A 7 16.50 -9.87 53.49
C LEU A 7 15.30 -10.82 53.68
N LEU A 8 14.15 -10.24 54.00
CA LEU A 8 12.87 -10.93 53.95
C LEU A 8 12.57 -11.25 52.47
N SER A 9 12.93 -12.45 52.04
CA SER A 9 12.39 -13.08 50.83
C SER A 9 10.91 -13.39 51.07
N ILE A 10 10.03 -12.48 50.68
CA ILE A 10 8.60 -12.75 50.65
C ILE A 10 8.39 -13.76 49.53
N PRO A 11 7.89 -14.97 49.83
CA PRO A 11 7.62 -15.94 48.76
C PRO A 11 6.49 -15.41 47.89
N LEU A 12 6.75 -15.26 46.59
CA LEU A 12 5.79 -14.83 45.59
C LEU A 12 4.57 -15.76 45.44
N ALA A 13 4.62 -16.93 46.05
CA ALA A 13 3.56 -17.95 46.04
C ALA A 13 2.33 -17.63 46.90
N ALA A 14 2.38 -16.62 47.79
CA ALA A 14 1.28 -16.30 48.69
C ALA A 14 0.31 -15.20 48.21
N ALA A 15 0.51 -14.64 47.00
CA ALA A 15 -0.35 -13.55 46.51
C ALA A 15 -1.51 -14.02 45.61
N ALA A 16 -1.77 -15.32 45.47
CA ALA A 16 -2.79 -15.86 44.57
C ALA A 16 -4.01 -16.44 45.29
N GLU A 17 -4.49 -15.83 46.39
CA GLU A 17 -5.75 -16.26 47.04
C GLU A 17 -7.01 -15.65 46.40
N GLY A 18 -6.89 -14.75 45.41
CA GLY A 18 -8.01 -14.30 44.60
C GLY A 18 -8.26 -15.26 43.42
N ARG A 19 -9.54 -15.61 43.18
CA ARG A 19 -9.90 -16.39 41.99
C ARG A 19 -9.73 -15.51 40.75
N TRP A 20 -8.62 -15.66 40.04
CA TRP A 20 -8.37 -14.93 38.80
C TRP A 20 -9.37 -15.33 37.73
N ILE A 21 -9.89 -14.33 37.04
CA ILE A 21 -10.78 -14.49 35.88
C ILE A 21 -10.21 -13.76 34.65
N HIS A 22 -10.59 -14.27 33.51
CA HIS A 22 -10.22 -13.77 32.22
C HIS A 22 -11.49 -13.46 31.42
N ILE A 23 -11.56 -12.28 30.81
CA ILE A 23 -12.68 -11.81 29.97
C ILE A 23 -12.12 -11.32 28.66
N ARG A 24 -12.70 -11.73 27.52
CA ARG A 24 -12.25 -11.34 26.19
C ARG A 24 -13.37 -10.73 25.36
N SER A 25 -13.03 -9.75 24.54
CA SER A 25 -13.89 -9.25 23.45
C SER A 25 -13.02 -8.60 22.37
N GLY A 26 -13.19 -9.03 21.12
CA GLY A 26 -12.37 -8.54 20.03
C GLY A 26 -10.87 -8.65 20.33
N PRO A 27 -10.10 -7.55 20.19
CA PRO A 27 -8.68 -7.55 20.49
C PRO A 27 -8.35 -7.37 21.99
N PHE A 28 -9.35 -7.21 22.85
CA PHE A 28 -9.16 -6.87 24.24
C PHE A 28 -9.24 -8.07 25.18
N GLU A 29 -8.36 -8.10 26.17
CA GLU A 29 -8.30 -9.10 27.22
C GLU A 29 -8.25 -8.41 28.59
N ILE A 30 -9.11 -8.83 29.49
CA ILE A 30 -9.05 -8.42 30.91
C ILE A 30 -8.65 -9.62 31.74
N VAL A 31 -7.62 -9.45 32.57
CA VAL A 31 -7.19 -10.45 33.57
C VAL A 31 -7.31 -9.80 34.96
N THR A 32 -8.13 -10.37 35.85
CA THR A 32 -8.44 -9.71 37.13
C THR A 32 -8.63 -10.67 38.28
N ASP A 33 -8.20 -10.28 39.51
CA ASP A 33 -8.49 -10.89 40.78
C ASP A 33 -9.54 -10.09 41.61
N ALA A 34 -10.04 -8.98 41.04
CA ALA A 34 -10.95 -8.04 41.71
C ALA A 34 -12.44 -8.29 41.42
N GLY A 35 -12.77 -9.46 40.84
CA GLY A 35 -14.13 -9.80 40.44
C GLY A 35 -14.45 -9.37 39.01
N ASP A 36 -15.63 -9.74 38.52
CA ASP A 36 -16.00 -9.63 37.12
C ASP A 36 -16.62 -8.27 36.72
N ARG A 37 -17.17 -7.54 37.69
CA ARG A 37 -17.85 -6.27 37.41
C ARG A 37 -16.93 -5.22 36.78
N GLY A 38 -15.81 -4.90 37.46
CA GLY A 38 -14.82 -3.93 36.97
C GLY A 38 -14.24 -4.35 35.62
N GLY A 39 -13.96 -5.66 35.46
CA GLY A 39 -13.49 -6.22 34.19
C GLY A 39 -14.47 -6.03 33.05
N ARG A 40 -15.76 -6.28 33.26
CA ARG A 40 -16.82 -6.06 32.27
C ARG A 40 -17.04 -4.58 31.94
N GLU A 41 -16.99 -3.70 32.94
CA GLU A 41 -17.09 -2.25 32.77
C GLU A 41 -15.93 -1.70 31.92
N THR A 42 -14.68 -2.12 32.25
CA THR A 42 -13.50 -1.75 31.47
C THR A 42 -13.60 -2.27 30.04
N LEU A 43 -14.00 -3.52 29.85
CA LEU A 43 -14.14 -4.10 28.51
C LEU A 43 -15.24 -3.41 27.69
N ASN A 44 -16.36 -3.03 28.33
CA ASN A 44 -17.39 -2.23 27.70
C ASN A 44 -16.86 -0.86 27.24
N GLN A 45 -16.10 -0.18 28.08
CA GLN A 45 -15.46 1.09 27.75
C GLN A 45 -14.57 0.95 26.50
N LEU A 46 -13.71 -0.06 26.46
CA LEU A 46 -12.80 -0.33 25.35
C LEU A 46 -13.58 -0.63 24.04
N GLU A 47 -14.59 -1.48 24.12
CA GLU A 47 -15.40 -1.86 22.96
C GLU A 47 -16.24 -0.69 22.42
N GLN A 48 -16.76 0.18 23.30
CA GLN A 48 -17.48 1.37 22.86
C GLN A 48 -16.58 2.37 22.15
N VAL A 49 -15.38 2.60 22.68
CA VAL A 49 -14.38 3.46 22.01
C VAL A 49 -13.94 2.86 20.68
N ARG A 50 -13.68 1.54 20.63
CA ARG A 50 -13.37 0.84 19.38
C ARG A 50 -14.47 1.01 18.34
N TYR A 51 -15.73 0.94 18.74
CA TYR A 51 -16.87 1.13 17.86
C TYR A 51 -16.97 2.57 17.33
N LEU A 52 -16.82 3.58 18.20
CA LEU A 52 -16.89 5.00 17.80
C LEU A 52 -15.74 5.36 16.86
N LEU A 53 -14.51 4.99 17.23
CA LEU A 53 -13.35 5.19 16.38
C LEU A 53 -13.50 4.46 15.03
N GLY A 54 -14.00 3.21 15.06
CA GLY A 54 -14.26 2.44 13.85
C GLY A 54 -15.30 3.09 12.94
N THR A 55 -16.32 3.70 13.52
CA THR A 55 -17.33 4.48 12.77
C THR A 55 -16.68 5.70 12.10
N ALA A 56 -15.83 6.42 12.84
CA ALA A 56 -15.11 7.57 12.30
C ALA A 56 -14.13 7.18 11.19
N LEU A 57 -13.44 6.04 11.33
CA LEU A 57 -12.49 5.53 10.34
C LEU A 57 -13.15 4.77 9.16
N GLY A 58 -14.46 4.53 9.21
CA GLY A 58 -15.18 3.75 8.19
C GLY A 58 -14.92 2.24 8.24
N ASN A 59 -14.37 1.73 9.34
CA ASN A 59 -14.08 0.31 9.57
C ASN A 59 -14.53 -0.12 10.97
N GLN A 60 -15.67 -0.76 11.08
CA GLN A 60 -16.22 -1.15 12.39
C GLN A 60 -15.52 -2.35 13.05
N ASP A 61 -14.70 -3.11 12.33
CA ASP A 61 -13.95 -4.25 12.85
C ASP A 61 -12.46 -3.92 13.02
N LEU A 62 -12.17 -2.89 13.83
CA LEU A 62 -10.79 -2.54 14.14
C LEU A 62 -10.10 -3.68 14.89
N LYS A 63 -8.90 -4.03 14.43
CA LYS A 63 -8.06 -5.09 14.99
C LYS A 63 -6.78 -4.50 15.55
N THR A 64 -6.04 -5.28 16.30
CA THR A 64 -4.68 -4.95 16.73
C THR A 64 -3.73 -6.05 16.30
N LEU A 65 -2.47 -5.72 16.12
CA LEU A 65 -1.44 -6.70 15.77
C LEU A 65 -1.27 -7.74 16.90
N TRP A 66 -1.29 -7.27 18.14
CA TRP A 66 -1.23 -8.08 19.37
C TRP A 66 -2.43 -7.79 20.24
N PRO A 67 -2.90 -8.75 21.05
CA PRO A 67 -3.96 -8.50 22.02
C PRO A 67 -3.61 -7.35 22.97
N VAL A 68 -4.59 -6.54 23.33
CA VAL A 68 -4.45 -5.50 24.36
C VAL A 68 -4.99 -6.07 25.67
N ARG A 69 -4.09 -6.34 26.60
CA ARG A 69 -4.40 -6.91 27.91
C ARG A 69 -4.38 -5.83 28.97
N ILE A 70 -5.48 -5.70 29.71
CA ILE A 70 -5.55 -4.87 30.90
C ILE A 70 -5.65 -5.78 32.12
N VAL A 71 -4.67 -5.64 33.02
CA VAL A 71 -4.67 -6.34 34.30
C VAL A 71 -5.32 -5.46 35.36
N ILE A 72 -6.39 -5.96 35.99
CA ILE A 72 -7.07 -5.26 37.08
C ILE A 72 -6.80 -6.05 38.38
N ALA A 73 -5.89 -5.54 39.21
CA ALA A 73 -5.48 -6.24 40.43
C ALA A 73 -5.06 -5.24 41.51
N LYS A 74 -5.26 -5.66 42.79
CA LYS A 74 -4.93 -4.84 43.97
C LYS A 74 -3.45 -4.44 44.06
N ALA A 75 -2.58 -5.28 43.50
CA ALA A 75 -1.14 -5.10 43.62
C ALA A 75 -0.50 -4.36 42.41
N VAL A 76 -1.29 -3.67 41.60
CA VAL A 76 -0.79 -2.93 40.42
C VAL A 76 -1.14 -1.44 40.51
N ALA A 77 -0.24 -0.59 40.01
CA ALA A 77 -0.53 0.81 39.73
C ALA A 77 -1.11 0.94 38.32
N ALA A 78 -1.83 2.03 38.05
CA ALA A 78 -2.27 2.33 36.69
C ALA A 78 -1.06 2.49 35.75
N ALA A 79 -1.12 1.82 34.59
CA ALA A 79 -0.12 1.88 33.55
C ALA A 79 -0.76 1.73 32.18
N PRO A 80 -0.43 2.59 31.21
CA PRO A 80 -0.91 2.43 29.84
C PRO A 80 -0.38 1.14 29.22
N PRO A 81 -1.09 0.57 28.22
CA PRO A 81 -0.61 -0.59 27.51
C PRO A 81 0.72 -0.32 26.80
N VAL A 82 1.71 -1.17 27.04
CA VAL A 82 3.00 -1.18 26.34
C VAL A 82 3.23 -2.54 25.71
N TRP A 83 3.95 -2.57 24.60
CA TRP A 83 4.25 -3.83 23.93
C TRP A 83 5.26 -4.67 24.72
N VAL A 84 4.78 -5.78 25.24
CA VAL A 84 5.58 -6.76 26.00
C VAL A 84 5.30 -8.14 25.44
N ARG A 85 6.34 -8.89 25.05
CA ARG A 85 6.21 -10.17 24.34
C ARG A 85 5.22 -10.07 23.18
N ASP A 86 4.18 -10.90 23.10
CA ASP A 86 3.14 -10.88 22.05
C ASP A 86 1.84 -10.23 22.54
N THR A 87 1.91 -9.16 23.34
CA THR A 87 0.75 -8.46 23.89
C THR A 87 1.09 -7.00 24.20
N TYR A 88 0.09 -6.14 24.12
CA TYR A 88 0.13 -4.81 24.74
C TYR A 88 -0.42 -4.94 26.15
N SER A 89 0.43 -4.80 27.16
CA SER A 89 0.07 -5.05 28.55
C SER A 89 -0.03 -3.74 29.34
N GLY A 90 -1.20 -3.47 29.89
CA GLY A 90 -1.50 -2.32 30.75
C GLY A 90 -2.14 -2.75 32.06
N ALA A 91 -2.26 -1.83 33.01
CA ALA A 91 -2.81 -2.11 34.33
C ALA A 91 -3.73 -1.01 34.83
N VAL A 92 -4.74 -1.42 35.61
CA VAL A 92 -5.67 -0.52 36.29
C VAL A 92 -5.92 -1.05 37.71
N PRO A 93 -5.87 -0.20 38.75
CA PRO A 93 -6.28 -0.61 40.09
C PRO A 93 -7.77 -0.99 40.13
N PRO A 94 -8.19 -1.90 41.03
CA PRO A 94 -9.61 -2.20 41.25
C PRO A 94 -10.41 -0.94 41.58
N ASP A 95 -11.68 -0.94 41.21
CA ASP A 95 -12.65 0.16 41.45
C ASP A 95 -12.24 1.54 40.88
N SER A 96 -11.25 1.54 40.00
CA SER A 96 -10.83 2.73 39.27
C SER A 96 -11.41 2.72 37.84
N ALA A 97 -11.81 3.88 37.35
CA ALA A 97 -12.12 4.05 35.93
C ALA A 97 -10.85 3.85 35.10
N LEU A 98 -11.02 3.44 33.85
CA LEU A 98 -9.90 3.35 32.91
C LEU A 98 -9.26 4.73 32.70
N PRO A 99 -7.97 4.91 33.06
CA PRO A 99 -7.32 6.21 32.97
C PRO A 99 -7.26 6.74 31.51
N PRO A 100 -7.36 8.07 31.30
CA PRO A 100 -7.28 8.64 29.96
C PRO A 100 -6.01 8.28 29.20
N GLU A 101 -4.87 8.17 29.87
CA GLU A 101 -3.59 7.76 29.27
C GLU A 101 -3.62 6.31 28.78
N CYS A 102 -4.31 5.42 29.49
CA CYS A 102 -4.50 4.04 29.03
C CYS A 102 -5.39 3.99 27.77
N LEU A 103 -6.49 4.76 27.79
CA LEU A 103 -7.41 4.80 26.68
C LEU A 103 -6.80 5.47 25.44
N ARG A 104 -6.01 6.52 25.66
CA ARG A 104 -5.23 7.18 24.62
C ARG A 104 -4.32 6.20 23.87
N GLU A 105 -3.58 5.41 24.62
CA GLU A 105 -2.67 4.42 24.07
C GLU A 105 -3.42 3.32 23.30
N VAL A 106 -4.58 2.88 23.79
CA VAL A 106 -5.46 1.95 23.06
C VAL A 106 -5.92 2.55 21.74
N VAL A 107 -6.34 3.83 21.74
CA VAL A 107 -6.76 4.53 20.51
C VAL A 107 -5.59 4.61 19.51
N ARG A 108 -4.37 4.96 19.98
CA ARG A 108 -3.17 4.98 19.15
C ARG A 108 -2.91 3.60 18.52
N ILE A 109 -2.92 2.52 19.31
CA ILE A 109 -2.73 1.15 18.82
C ILE A 109 -3.77 0.78 17.76
N LEU A 110 -5.04 1.16 17.98
CA LEU A 110 -6.12 0.91 17.02
C LEU A 110 -5.92 1.69 15.71
N ILE A 111 -5.54 2.97 15.78
CA ILE A 111 -5.26 3.79 14.58
C ILE A 111 -4.08 3.18 13.81
N GLU A 112 -2.96 2.93 14.47
CA GLU A 112 -1.74 2.40 13.84
C GLU A 112 -1.96 1.04 13.18
N SER A 113 -2.80 0.21 13.77
CA SER A 113 -3.07 -1.16 13.26
C SER A 113 -4.07 -1.21 12.09
N ASN A 114 -4.84 -0.14 11.84
CA ASN A 114 -5.97 -0.20 10.90
C ASN A 114 -5.94 0.86 9.80
N THR A 115 -5.06 1.85 9.87
CA THR A 115 -5.02 2.96 8.89
C THR A 115 -3.62 3.12 8.30
N GLY A 116 -3.54 3.68 7.10
CA GLY A 116 -2.33 4.34 6.64
C GLY A 116 -1.98 5.54 7.54
N ARG A 117 -0.82 6.13 7.33
CA ARG A 117 -0.42 7.32 8.09
C ARG A 117 -1.29 8.52 7.68
N MET A 118 -1.82 9.19 8.67
CA MET A 118 -2.53 10.46 8.52
C MET A 118 -1.64 11.61 9.02
N PRO A 119 -1.97 12.88 8.73
CA PRO A 119 -1.26 14.01 9.33
C PRO A 119 -1.20 13.88 10.85
N ALA A 120 -0.01 14.08 11.44
CA ALA A 120 0.25 13.85 12.86
C ALA A 120 -0.74 14.59 13.78
N GLY A 121 -1.14 15.81 13.42
CA GLY A 121 -2.13 16.57 14.19
C GLY A 121 -3.56 16.02 14.11
N ILE A 122 -3.88 15.17 13.12
CA ILE A 122 -5.17 14.45 13.07
C ILE A 122 -5.09 13.21 13.97
N GLU A 123 -4.01 12.43 13.89
CA GLU A 123 -3.84 11.23 14.71
C GLU A 123 -3.80 11.58 16.20
N SER A 124 -2.93 12.55 16.61
CA SER A 124 -2.83 13.00 18.00
C SER A 124 -4.13 13.61 18.53
N GLY A 125 -4.84 14.35 17.69
CA GLY A 125 -6.14 14.90 18.04
C GLY A 125 -7.19 13.84 18.30
N LEU A 126 -7.25 12.77 17.48
CA LEU A 126 -8.14 11.61 17.70
C LEU A 126 -7.78 10.86 18.99
N GLU A 127 -6.49 10.64 19.24
CA GLU A 127 -6.00 9.97 20.43
C GLU A 127 -6.45 10.73 21.70
N ASP A 128 -6.21 12.04 21.74
CA ASP A 128 -6.56 12.87 22.88
C ASP A 128 -8.08 13.04 23.04
N PHE A 129 -8.84 13.13 21.94
CA PHE A 129 -10.29 13.26 21.96
C PHE A 129 -10.98 12.00 22.51
N TYR A 130 -10.67 10.82 21.96
CA TYR A 130 -11.28 9.57 22.43
C TYR A 130 -10.73 9.09 23.77
N SER A 131 -9.59 9.62 24.25
CA SER A 131 -9.02 9.27 25.56
C SER A 131 -9.94 9.61 26.75
N THR A 132 -10.83 10.58 26.57
CA THR A 132 -11.73 11.07 27.62
C THR A 132 -13.17 10.56 27.45
N ALA A 133 -13.43 9.72 26.44
CA ALA A 133 -14.73 9.13 26.22
C ALA A 133 -15.16 8.31 27.44
N GLN A 134 -16.44 8.39 27.83
CA GLN A 134 -17.02 7.68 28.98
C GLN A 134 -18.24 6.88 28.57
N ALA A 135 -18.15 5.56 28.67
CA ALA A 135 -19.24 4.66 28.33
C ALA A 135 -20.16 4.41 29.54
N ALA A 136 -21.46 4.58 29.30
CA ALA A 136 -22.52 4.24 30.24
C ALA A 136 -23.57 3.38 29.53
N GLY A 137 -23.40 2.06 29.60
CA GLY A 137 -24.22 1.12 28.85
C GLY A 137 -24.09 1.30 27.34
N THR A 138 -25.18 1.66 26.65
CA THR A 138 -25.24 1.88 25.20
C THR A 138 -25.05 3.35 24.79
N ARG A 139 -24.67 4.22 25.71
CA ARG A 139 -24.38 5.62 25.47
C ARG A 139 -22.93 5.93 25.81
N VAL A 140 -22.34 6.81 25.05
CA VAL A 140 -20.98 7.30 25.32
C VAL A 140 -21.00 8.83 25.35
N THR A 141 -20.44 9.40 26.41
CA THR A 141 -20.17 10.84 26.50
C THR A 141 -18.79 11.11 25.89
N ILE A 142 -18.72 12.02 24.94
CA ILE A 142 -17.49 12.48 24.27
C ILE A 142 -17.36 14.00 24.41
N GLY A 143 -16.18 14.56 24.11
CA GLY A 143 -15.90 15.99 24.15
C GLY A 143 -15.53 16.51 25.55
N ALA A 144 -15.31 15.64 26.53
CA ALA A 144 -14.70 16.08 27.79
C ALA A 144 -13.23 16.49 27.55
N PRO A 145 -12.78 17.64 28.08
CA PRO A 145 -11.41 18.09 27.84
C PRO A 145 -10.37 17.17 28.49
N PRO A 146 -9.28 16.85 27.78
CA PRO A 146 -8.18 16.09 28.36
C PRO A 146 -7.42 16.89 29.44
N PRO A 147 -6.44 16.32 30.12
CA PRO A 147 -5.56 17.04 31.03
C PRO A 147 -4.99 18.32 30.40
N PRO A 148 -4.71 19.38 31.18
CA PRO A 148 -4.33 20.69 30.64
C PRO A 148 -3.15 20.70 29.69
N ASP A 149 -2.16 19.83 29.91
CA ASP A 149 -0.97 19.64 29.09
C ASP A 149 -1.27 19.04 27.69
N ARG A 150 -2.44 18.46 27.50
CA ARG A 150 -2.90 17.87 26.24
C ARG A 150 -4.00 18.67 25.56
N ARG A 151 -4.42 19.80 26.13
CA ARG A 151 -5.39 20.73 25.51
C ARG A 151 -4.66 21.60 24.48
N ASN A 152 -4.33 21.00 23.35
CA ASN A 152 -3.62 21.62 22.24
C ASN A 152 -4.53 21.87 21.02
N ALA A 153 -3.98 22.44 19.96
CA ALA A 153 -4.72 22.73 18.73
C ALA A 153 -5.25 21.47 18.03
N ASP A 154 -4.53 20.36 18.11
CA ASP A 154 -4.91 19.10 17.44
C ASP A 154 -6.14 18.49 18.09
N TRP A 155 -6.15 18.40 19.43
CA TRP A 155 -7.33 17.97 20.18
C TRP A 155 -8.52 18.90 19.91
N ALA A 156 -8.32 20.22 20.00
CA ALA A 156 -9.39 21.19 19.83
C ALA A 156 -10.03 21.15 18.44
N ARG A 157 -9.23 20.85 17.40
CA ARG A 157 -9.71 20.61 16.04
C ARG A 157 -10.68 19.44 16.00
N ILE A 158 -10.30 18.31 16.56
CA ILE A 158 -11.16 17.10 16.56
C ILE A 158 -12.39 17.31 17.44
N ASP A 159 -12.23 17.92 18.62
CA ASP A 159 -13.34 18.25 19.51
C ASP A 159 -14.38 19.14 18.82
N LEU A 160 -13.95 20.21 18.16
CA LEU A 160 -14.82 21.09 17.37
C LEU A 160 -15.55 20.31 16.26
N LEU A 161 -14.85 19.43 15.53
CA LEU A 161 -15.43 18.68 14.41
C LEU A 161 -16.43 17.61 14.85
N GLU A 162 -16.30 17.08 16.04
CA GLU A 162 -17.18 16.03 16.57
C GLU A 162 -18.34 16.58 17.40
N THR A 163 -18.13 17.70 18.13
CA THR A 163 -19.11 18.20 19.10
C THR A 163 -19.97 19.35 18.58
N ASP A 164 -19.46 20.16 17.63
CA ASP A 164 -20.24 21.27 17.06
C ASP A 164 -21.33 20.72 16.10
N PRO A 165 -22.62 21.08 16.28
CA PRO A 165 -23.71 20.62 15.42
C PRO A 165 -23.54 20.93 13.93
N ASN A 166 -22.74 21.95 13.57
CA ASN A 166 -22.49 22.30 12.17
C ASN A 166 -21.51 21.32 11.49
N TYR A 167 -20.71 20.58 12.26
CA TYR A 167 -19.65 19.71 11.76
C TYR A 167 -19.84 18.24 12.12
N SER A 168 -20.52 17.96 13.24
CA SER A 168 -20.66 16.61 13.77
C SER A 168 -21.22 15.62 12.73
N GLY A 169 -20.75 14.38 12.80
CA GLY A 169 -21.10 13.31 11.87
C GLY A 169 -20.41 13.34 10.51
N ARG A 170 -19.50 14.30 10.26
CA ARG A 170 -18.75 14.39 8.98
C ARG A 170 -17.28 14.05 9.10
N LEU A 171 -16.78 13.76 10.30
CA LEU A 171 -15.38 13.40 10.52
C LEU A 171 -14.97 12.20 9.66
N HIS A 172 -15.85 11.22 9.48
CA HIS A 172 -15.59 10.06 8.64
C HIS A 172 -15.24 10.41 7.17
N VAL A 173 -15.81 11.50 6.61
CA VAL A 173 -15.50 11.97 5.25
C VAL A 173 -14.07 12.50 5.18
N LEU A 174 -13.66 13.28 6.20
CA LEU A 174 -12.28 13.77 6.31
C LEU A 174 -11.30 12.60 6.38
N LEU A 175 -11.53 11.69 7.34
CA LEU A 175 -10.62 10.56 7.58
C LEU A 175 -10.57 9.61 6.38
N TYR A 176 -11.68 9.38 5.69
CA TYR A 176 -11.71 8.61 4.44
C TYR A 176 -10.80 9.23 3.38
N ASN A 177 -10.92 10.55 3.15
CA ASN A 177 -10.09 11.24 2.16
C ASN A 177 -8.58 11.14 2.51
N LEU A 178 -8.23 11.35 3.79
CA LEU A 178 -6.84 11.27 4.24
C LEU A 178 -6.26 9.86 4.11
N GLN A 179 -7.03 8.83 4.43
CA GLN A 179 -6.60 7.43 4.29
C GLN A 179 -6.39 7.01 2.82
N HIS A 180 -6.95 7.75 1.86
CA HIS A 180 -6.80 7.50 0.43
C HIS A 180 -5.83 8.48 -0.25
N GLY A 181 -4.90 9.05 0.51
CA GLY A 181 -3.83 9.91 -0.01
C GLY A 181 -4.26 11.34 -0.34
N GLY A 182 -5.38 11.80 0.21
CA GLY A 182 -5.82 13.19 0.05
C GLY A 182 -5.07 14.14 0.98
N ASP A 183 -4.71 15.32 0.47
CA ASP A 183 -4.14 16.40 1.29
C ASP A 183 -5.16 16.97 2.27
N LEU A 184 -4.69 17.46 3.43
CA LEU A 184 -5.54 17.95 4.52
C LEU A 184 -6.49 19.08 4.07
N THR A 185 -6.00 20.08 3.34
CA THR A 185 -6.82 21.25 2.95
C THR A 185 -7.96 20.90 1.98
N PRO A 186 -7.75 20.14 0.91
CA PRO A 186 -8.85 19.64 0.07
C PRO A 186 -9.80 18.71 0.83
N ALA A 187 -9.29 17.84 1.70
CA ALA A 187 -10.10 16.91 2.49
C ALA A 187 -11.02 17.65 3.47
N MET A 188 -10.51 18.72 4.14
CA MET A 188 -11.30 19.59 5.01
C MET A 188 -12.43 20.30 4.24
N ARG A 189 -12.12 20.85 3.06
CA ARG A 189 -13.13 21.50 2.22
C ARG A 189 -14.22 20.52 1.77
N ASN A 190 -13.84 19.31 1.41
CA ASN A 190 -14.79 18.27 1.01
C ASN A 190 -15.69 17.85 2.16
N ALA A 191 -15.15 17.67 3.35
CA ALA A 191 -15.92 17.21 4.52
C ALA A 191 -16.80 18.32 5.12
N PHE A 192 -16.27 19.54 5.26
CA PHE A 192 -16.88 20.60 6.07
C PHE A 192 -17.22 21.89 5.30
N GLY A 193 -16.80 22.01 4.04
CA GLY A 193 -16.96 23.23 3.25
C GLY A 193 -16.06 24.38 3.71
N LYS A 194 -15.06 24.09 4.56
CA LYS A 194 -14.12 25.05 5.17
C LYS A 194 -12.68 24.65 4.87
N SER A 195 -11.77 25.63 4.85
CA SER A 195 -10.34 25.36 4.81
C SER A 195 -9.83 24.88 6.17
N ALA A 196 -8.66 24.24 6.21
CA ALA A 196 -8.00 23.86 7.46
C ALA A 196 -7.78 25.10 8.37
N ASP A 197 -7.29 26.21 7.80
CA ASP A 197 -7.06 27.46 8.52
C ASP A 197 -8.32 28.05 9.17
N GLU A 198 -9.49 27.91 8.50
CA GLU A 198 -10.76 28.39 9.05
C GLU A 198 -11.21 27.54 10.24
N ILE A 199 -11.04 26.22 10.16
CA ILE A 199 -11.32 25.29 11.27
C ILE A 199 -10.35 25.55 12.41
N ASP A 200 -9.06 25.71 12.13
CA ASP A 200 -8.04 25.94 13.15
C ASP A 200 -8.25 27.25 13.92
N LYS A 201 -8.67 28.32 13.23
CA LYS A 201 -9.07 29.57 13.88
C LYS A 201 -10.25 29.41 14.84
N GLN A 202 -11.24 28.59 14.48
CA GLN A 202 -12.40 28.31 15.33
C GLN A 202 -11.99 27.46 16.53
N ALA A 203 -11.18 26.42 16.32
CA ALA A 203 -10.63 25.58 17.38
C ALA A 203 -9.76 26.39 18.36
N ALA A 204 -8.94 27.29 17.86
CA ALA A 204 -8.13 28.20 18.69
C ALA A 204 -9.01 29.17 19.51
N ALA A 205 -10.10 29.69 18.94
CA ALA A 205 -11.05 30.52 19.66
C ALA A 205 -11.75 29.74 20.78
N MET A 206 -12.14 28.49 20.53
CA MET A 206 -12.73 27.59 21.52
C MET A 206 -11.75 27.29 22.67
N LEU A 207 -10.48 27.04 22.37
CA LEU A 207 -9.42 26.85 23.37
C LEU A 207 -9.24 28.10 24.23
N ALA A 208 -9.18 29.27 23.62
CA ALA A 208 -9.00 30.55 24.32
C ALA A 208 -10.20 30.87 25.23
N ALA A 209 -11.40 30.52 24.82
CA ALA A 209 -12.62 30.69 25.61
C ALA A 209 -12.70 29.71 26.80
N GLY A 210 -11.99 28.58 26.73
CA GLY A 210 -12.04 27.52 27.74
C GLY A 210 -13.43 26.87 27.88
N SER A 211 -14.28 27.00 26.86
CA SER A 211 -15.65 26.47 26.85
C SER A 211 -15.74 25.25 25.94
N PHE A 212 -15.86 24.08 26.55
CA PHE A 212 -15.91 22.80 25.87
C PHE A 212 -17.27 22.15 26.06
N GLN A 213 -17.79 21.53 25.00
CA GLN A 213 -19.10 20.89 25.02
C GLN A 213 -18.94 19.38 25.08
N THR A 214 -19.72 18.75 25.95
CA THR A 214 -19.83 17.29 25.94
C THR A 214 -21.10 16.87 25.22
N VAL A 215 -21.01 15.83 24.40
CA VAL A 215 -22.11 15.27 23.64
C VAL A 215 -22.30 13.81 24.02
N VAL A 216 -23.56 13.41 24.15
CA VAL A 216 -23.91 11.99 24.36
C VAL A 216 -24.28 11.39 23.01
N VAL A 217 -23.50 10.41 22.59
CA VAL A 217 -23.71 9.69 21.33
C VAL A 217 -24.21 8.28 21.58
N GLY A 218 -24.98 7.76 20.63
CA GLY A 218 -25.34 6.36 20.59
C GLY A 218 -24.13 5.51 20.24
N ALA A 219 -23.98 4.40 20.93
CA ALA A 219 -22.89 3.48 20.71
C ALA A 219 -23.40 2.04 20.46
N ARG A 220 -22.51 1.08 20.41
CA ARG A 220 -22.87 -0.31 20.15
C ARG A 220 -23.80 -0.85 21.25
N ALA A 221 -24.87 -1.55 20.84
CA ALA A 221 -25.79 -2.21 21.78
C ALA A 221 -25.13 -3.43 22.43
N LEU A 222 -24.34 -3.18 23.48
CA LEU A 222 -23.66 -4.21 24.29
C LEU A 222 -24.37 -4.37 25.64
N SER A 223 -24.48 -5.61 26.08
CA SER A 223 -24.90 -5.96 27.44
C SER A 223 -23.72 -6.63 28.15
N PRO A 224 -22.98 -5.91 29.02
CA PRO A 224 -21.76 -6.46 29.65
C PRO A 224 -21.96 -7.79 30.36
N LEU A 225 -23.13 -8.00 30.94
CA LEU A 225 -23.47 -9.24 31.64
C LEU A 225 -23.66 -10.44 30.69
N ARG A 226 -24.21 -10.21 29.52
CA ARG A 226 -24.49 -11.26 28.52
C ARG A 226 -23.32 -11.45 27.57
N ASP A 227 -22.73 -10.35 27.10
CA ASP A 227 -21.80 -10.39 25.98
C ASP A 227 -20.34 -10.62 26.44
N PHE A 228 -20.04 -10.36 27.73
CA PHE A 228 -18.70 -10.56 28.28
C PHE A 228 -18.74 -11.65 29.37
N THR A 229 -18.50 -12.88 28.95
CA THR A 229 -18.50 -14.03 29.86
C THR A 229 -17.14 -14.22 30.52
N PRO A 230 -17.05 -14.10 31.88
CA PRO A 230 -15.83 -14.37 32.59
C PRO A 230 -15.53 -15.87 32.56
N GLN A 231 -14.27 -16.21 32.43
CA GLN A 231 -13.76 -17.56 32.52
C GLN A 231 -12.70 -17.63 33.63
N PRO A 232 -12.62 -18.72 34.40
CA PRO A 232 -11.49 -18.91 35.29
C PRO A 232 -10.18 -18.85 34.50
N VAL A 233 -9.16 -18.25 35.10
CA VAL A 233 -7.82 -18.28 34.52
C VAL A 233 -7.24 -19.68 34.70
N GLU A 234 -6.82 -20.27 33.57
CA GLU A 234 -6.13 -21.56 33.55
C GLU A 234 -4.62 -21.35 33.39
N GLY A 235 -3.84 -22.26 34.01
CA GLY A 235 -2.40 -22.24 33.90
C GLY A 235 -1.72 -20.97 34.46
N PRO A 236 -0.57 -20.56 33.89
CA PRO A 236 0.25 -19.48 34.44
C PRO A 236 -0.18 -18.08 34.01
N LEU A 237 -1.30 -17.91 33.26
CA LEU A 237 -1.68 -16.63 32.62
C LEU A 237 -1.65 -15.45 33.60
N ALA A 238 -2.20 -15.56 34.80
CA ALA A 238 -2.22 -14.47 35.77
C ALA A 238 -0.81 -14.09 36.24
N SER A 239 0.01 -15.09 36.55
CA SER A 239 1.40 -14.88 36.97
C SER A 239 2.25 -14.27 35.82
N VAL A 240 2.04 -14.73 34.59
CA VAL A 240 2.68 -14.20 33.39
C VAL A 240 2.26 -12.74 33.15
N ALA A 241 0.96 -12.43 33.24
CA ALA A 241 0.45 -11.07 33.07
C ALA A 241 1.02 -10.09 34.11
N LEU A 242 1.14 -10.54 35.37
CA LEU A 242 1.80 -9.75 36.44
C LEU A 242 3.32 -9.59 36.21
N ALA A 243 3.97 -10.62 35.69
CA ALA A 243 5.39 -10.55 35.35
C ALA A 243 5.65 -9.58 34.16
N ASP A 244 4.78 -9.58 33.16
CA ASP A 244 4.82 -8.63 32.04
C ASP A 244 4.79 -7.16 32.53
N LEU A 245 3.94 -6.85 33.50
CA LEU A 245 3.84 -5.52 34.10
C LEU A 245 5.04 -5.11 34.95
N ARG A 246 5.71 -6.08 35.58
CA ARG A 246 6.79 -5.84 36.53
C ARG A 246 8.19 -6.09 35.96
N ALA A 247 8.27 -6.60 34.75
CA ALA A 247 9.50 -7.15 34.14
C ALA A 247 10.20 -8.18 35.05
N ALA A 248 9.41 -8.99 35.82
CA ALA A 248 9.88 -9.89 36.85
C ALA A 248 9.59 -11.37 36.51
N TYR A 249 10.37 -11.95 35.62
CA TYR A 249 10.10 -13.27 35.04
C TYR A 249 10.78 -14.44 35.73
N ARG A 250 11.87 -14.23 36.48
CA ARG A 250 12.60 -15.33 37.15
C ARG A 250 11.73 -16.23 38.04
N PRO A 251 10.75 -15.71 38.79
CA PRO A 251 9.86 -16.56 39.60
C PRO A 251 8.95 -17.47 38.78
N LEU A 252 8.77 -17.23 37.49
CA LEU A 252 7.95 -18.06 36.61
C LEU A 252 8.66 -19.32 36.12
N LEU A 253 10.00 -19.43 36.23
CA LEU A 253 10.78 -20.53 35.66
C LEU A 253 10.26 -21.93 36.02
N PRO A 254 9.79 -22.21 37.25
CA PRO A 254 9.27 -23.54 37.59
C PRO A 254 7.90 -23.87 36.97
N ALA A 255 7.06 -22.87 36.73
CA ALA A 255 5.67 -23.05 36.33
C ALA A 255 5.41 -22.70 34.83
N ALA A 256 6.18 -21.81 34.28
CA ALA A 256 6.05 -21.30 32.91
C ALA A 256 7.44 -20.99 32.32
N PRO A 257 8.27 -22.03 32.06
CA PRO A 257 9.65 -21.83 31.66
C PRO A 257 9.78 -21.12 30.33
N ALA A 258 8.93 -21.41 29.35
CA ALA A 258 8.95 -20.76 28.04
C ALA A 258 8.72 -19.25 28.19
N GLU A 259 7.63 -18.84 28.82
CA GLU A 259 7.26 -17.45 29.04
C GLU A 259 8.27 -16.70 29.93
N ALA A 260 8.86 -17.42 30.92
CA ALA A 260 9.91 -16.86 31.75
C ALA A 260 11.17 -16.52 30.94
N HIS A 261 11.64 -17.47 30.16
CA HIS A 261 12.80 -17.30 29.30
C HIS A 261 12.55 -16.25 28.20
N GLU A 262 11.33 -16.19 27.60
CA GLU A 262 10.93 -15.12 26.69
C GLU A 262 11.13 -13.73 27.32
N GLY A 263 10.52 -13.54 28.49
CA GLY A 263 10.59 -12.25 29.18
C GLY A 263 12.00 -11.88 29.62
N LEU A 264 12.78 -12.83 30.15
CA LEU A 264 14.19 -12.61 30.51
C LEU A 264 15.04 -12.25 29.29
N GLY A 265 14.86 -12.96 28.18
CA GLY A 265 15.58 -12.72 26.93
C GLY A 265 15.27 -11.35 26.33
N LEU A 266 14.00 -10.97 26.27
CA LEU A 266 13.55 -9.66 25.77
C LEU A 266 14.01 -8.52 26.69
N ALA A 267 13.98 -8.70 28.00
CA ALA A 267 14.52 -7.73 28.96
C ALA A 267 16.03 -7.54 28.76
N ALA A 268 16.77 -8.64 28.59
CA ALA A 268 18.20 -8.59 28.32
C ALA A 268 18.53 -7.87 26.99
N LEU A 269 17.70 -8.03 25.95
CA LEU A 269 17.81 -7.26 24.70
C LEU A 269 17.63 -5.76 24.95
N GLY A 270 16.60 -5.35 25.68
CA GLY A 270 16.35 -3.97 26.04
C GLY A 270 17.52 -3.32 26.81
N GLU A 271 18.20 -4.09 27.63
CA GLU A 271 19.39 -3.69 28.38
C GLU A 271 20.70 -3.89 27.60
N LYS A 272 20.63 -4.31 26.32
CA LYS A 272 21.78 -4.56 25.43
C LYS A 272 22.73 -5.66 25.93
N ARG A 273 22.23 -6.58 26.77
CA ARG A 273 22.98 -7.76 27.27
C ARG A 273 22.84 -8.93 26.28
N MET A 274 23.51 -8.83 25.12
CA MET A 274 23.30 -9.70 23.96
C MET A 274 23.56 -11.19 24.23
N ASP A 275 24.56 -11.55 25.03
CA ASP A 275 24.89 -12.96 25.33
C ASP A 275 23.82 -13.58 26.26
N GLU A 276 23.33 -12.83 27.22
CA GLU A 276 22.22 -13.28 28.07
C GLU A 276 20.92 -13.39 27.25
N ALA A 277 20.63 -12.41 26.41
CA ALA A 277 19.48 -12.45 25.50
C ALA A 277 19.49 -13.69 24.61
N ARG A 278 20.64 -13.99 23.99
CA ARG A 278 20.80 -15.19 23.16
C ARG A 278 20.54 -16.48 23.95
N LYS A 279 21.11 -16.59 25.15
CA LYS A 279 20.92 -17.75 26.02
C LYS A 279 19.47 -17.94 26.43
N GLU A 280 18.83 -16.88 26.91
CA GLU A 280 17.47 -16.96 27.40
C GLU A 280 16.46 -17.19 26.26
N LEU A 281 16.62 -16.51 25.10
CA LEU A 281 15.75 -16.75 23.94
C LEU A 281 15.93 -18.17 23.36
N ALA A 282 17.15 -18.70 23.35
CA ALA A 282 17.38 -20.09 22.96
C ALA A 282 16.63 -21.05 23.91
N ALA A 283 16.71 -20.82 25.22
CA ALA A 283 15.97 -21.61 26.19
C ALA A 283 14.44 -21.48 26.02
N ALA A 284 13.93 -20.32 25.68
CA ALA A 284 12.51 -20.12 25.37
C ALA A 284 12.07 -20.96 24.16
N VAL A 285 12.84 -20.92 23.07
CA VAL A 285 12.59 -21.70 21.85
C VAL A 285 12.65 -23.21 22.14
N GLU A 286 13.64 -23.68 22.90
CA GLU A 286 13.80 -25.07 23.32
C GLU A 286 12.66 -25.53 24.25
N ALA A 287 12.14 -24.64 25.10
CA ALA A 287 10.98 -24.89 25.94
C ALA A 287 9.64 -24.87 25.19
N GLY A 288 9.65 -24.68 23.87
CA GLY A 288 8.46 -24.70 23.02
C GLY A 288 7.67 -23.41 23.03
N SER A 289 8.35 -22.25 23.10
CA SER A 289 7.73 -20.94 23.04
C SER A 289 6.71 -20.81 21.90
N THR A 290 5.56 -20.24 22.20
CA THR A 290 4.52 -19.86 21.23
C THR A 290 4.58 -18.38 20.86
N SER A 291 5.57 -17.63 21.36
CA SER A 291 5.77 -16.23 21.10
C SER A 291 6.45 -16.02 19.74
N ALA A 292 5.75 -15.38 18.81
CA ALA A 292 6.33 -14.99 17.53
C ALA A 292 7.54 -14.07 17.71
N ARG A 293 7.48 -13.17 18.71
CA ARG A 293 8.58 -12.26 19.04
C ARG A 293 9.82 -12.98 19.54
N ALA A 294 9.66 -13.99 20.40
CA ALA A 294 10.80 -14.77 20.89
C ALA A 294 11.54 -15.49 19.76
N TRP A 295 10.79 -16.09 18.82
CA TRP A 295 11.36 -16.73 17.63
C TRP A 295 12.10 -15.73 16.73
N LEU A 296 11.50 -14.58 16.47
CA LEU A 296 12.12 -13.54 15.64
C LEU A 296 13.40 -13.00 16.28
N GLU A 297 13.36 -12.64 17.56
CA GLU A 297 14.52 -12.06 18.24
C GLU A 297 15.65 -13.09 18.41
N HIS A 298 15.31 -14.36 18.61
CA HIS A 298 16.31 -15.42 18.61
C HIS A 298 16.95 -15.57 17.22
N ALA A 299 16.15 -15.58 16.15
CA ALA A 299 16.64 -15.65 14.78
C ALA A 299 17.66 -14.55 14.43
N ARG A 300 17.46 -13.34 14.98
CA ARG A 300 18.41 -12.20 14.82
C ARG A 300 19.76 -12.45 15.48
N LEU A 301 19.80 -13.28 16.52
CA LEU A 301 20.99 -13.58 17.31
C LEU A 301 21.70 -14.87 16.86
N VAL A 302 21.05 -15.67 16.02
CA VAL A 302 21.63 -16.93 15.48
C VAL A 302 22.56 -16.61 14.33
N ALA A 303 23.79 -17.17 14.38
CA ALA A 303 24.78 -17.01 13.31
C ALA A 303 24.51 -17.90 12.09
N ASP A 304 23.80 -19.02 12.27
CA ASP A 304 23.43 -19.96 11.22
C ASP A 304 22.24 -19.41 10.40
N GLY A 305 22.49 -19.03 9.15
CA GLY A 305 21.46 -18.46 8.28
C GLY A 305 20.30 -19.44 7.95
N VAL A 306 20.56 -20.75 7.91
CA VAL A 306 19.50 -21.75 7.66
C VAL A 306 18.59 -21.85 8.86
N LYS A 307 19.14 -21.89 10.07
CA LYS A 307 18.39 -21.88 11.32
C LYS A 307 17.62 -20.58 11.49
N ALA A 308 18.28 -19.43 11.25
CA ALA A 308 17.63 -18.12 11.31
C ALA A 308 16.43 -18.04 10.35
N LYS A 309 16.54 -18.53 9.11
CA LYS A 309 15.44 -18.58 8.16
C LYS A 309 14.24 -19.40 8.68
N ALA A 310 14.51 -20.61 9.19
CA ALA A 310 13.46 -21.48 9.72
C ALA A 310 12.74 -20.85 10.93
N GLU A 311 13.48 -20.15 11.78
CA GLU A 311 12.91 -19.44 12.94
C GLU A 311 12.09 -18.22 12.55
N LEU A 312 12.52 -17.45 11.54
CA LEU A 312 11.72 -16.35 10.96
C LEU A 312 10.44 -16.86 10.30
N GLU A 313 10.50 -17.99 9.59
CA GLU A 313 9.32 -18.64 9.04
C GLU A 313 8.36 -19.09 10.16
N LYS A 314 8.90 -19.59 11.27
CA LYS A 314 8.10 -19.94 12.45
C LYS A 314 7.44 -18.71 13.09
N ALA A 315 8.17 -17.59 13.23
CA ALA A 315 7.61 -16.34 13.71
C ALA A 315 6.46 -15.85 12.81
N ALA A 316 6.64 -15.90 11.47
CA ALA A 316 5.60 -15.53 10.50
C ALA A 316 4.38 -16.49 10.53
N GLN A 317 4.55 -17.74 10.92
CA GLN A 317 3.44 -18.70 11.12
C GLN A 317 2.67 -18.42 12.41
N LEU A 318 3.38 -18.08 13.49
CA LEU A 318 2.78 -17.78 14.80
C LEU A 318 1.97 -16.49 14.77
N ASN A 319 2.44 -15.46 14.05
CA ASN A 319 1.66 -14.25 13.76
C ASN A 319 1.74 -13.89 12.27
N PRO A 320 0.80 -14.36 11.44
CA PRO A 320 0.78 -14.09 10.00
C PRO A 320 0.55 -12.61 9.63
N ASN A 321 0.08 -11.80 10.59
CA ASN A 321 -0.20 -10.37 10.40
C ASN A 321 0.99 -9.48 10.79
N TRP A 322 2.09 -10.05 11.25
CA TRP A 322 3.28 -9.31 11.63
C TRP A 322 4.23 -9.13 10.45
N ALA A 323 4.51 -7.87 10.09
CA ALA A 323 5.33 -7.53 8.92
C ALA A 323 6.81 -7.87 9.08
N GLU A 324 7.35 -7.72 10.27
CA GLU A 324 8.78 -7.77 10.55
C GLU A 324 9.45 -9.12 10.19
N PRO A 325 8.87 -10.30 10.49
CA PRO A 325 9.41 -11.57 10.01
C PRO A 325 9.51 -11.62 8.48
N CYS A 326 8.51 -11.06 7.77
CA CYS A 326 8.52 -11.02 6.31
C CYS A 326 9.64 -10.13 5.76
N ALA A 327 9.86 -8.97 6.39
CA ALA A 327 10.96 -8.05 6.02
C ALA A 327 12.33 -8.70 6.24
N LEU A 328 12.53 -9.41 7.35
CA LEU A 328 13.77 -10.12 7.62
C LEU A 328 13.99 -11.32 6.68
N LEU A 329 12.92 -12.07 6.37
CA LEU A 329 12.98 -13.13 5.36
C LEU A 329 13.39 -12.58 3.99
N ALA A 330 12.86 -11.43 3.60
CA ALA A 330 13.25 -10.76 2.36
C ALA A 330 14.74 -10.35 2.36
N ALA A 331 15.27 -9.94 3.50
CA ALA A 331 16.68 -9.53 3.62
C ALA A 331 17.66 -10.68 3.37
N ILE A 332 17.30 -11.91 3.76
CA ILE A 332 18.14 -13.11 3.61
C ILE A 332 17.78 -13.96 2.38
N GLU A 333 16.66 -13.65 1.69
CA GLU A 333 16.23 -14.41 0.50
C GLU A 333 17.10 -14.07 -0.71
N THR A 334 17.61 -15.08 -1.38
CA THR A 334 18.48 -14.95 -2.56
C THR A 334 17.71 -14.96 -3.88
N ASP A 335 16.55 -15.62 -3.92
CA ASP A 335 15.67 -15.63 -5.09
C ASP A 335 14.93 -14.29 -5.23
N PRO A 336 15.13 -13.55 -6.35
CA PRO A 336 14.53 -12.21 -6.50
C PRO A 336 13.01 -12.19 -6.46
N SER A 337 12.35 -13.23 -6.97
CA SER A 337 10.88 -13.29 -7.01
C SER A 337 10.33 -13.52 -5.61
N ARG A 338 10.90 -14.48 -4.86
CA ARG A 338 10.52 -14.74 -3.46
C ARG A 338 10.83 -13.55 -2.57
N ARG A 339 11.97 -12.88 -2.80
CA ARG A 339 12.32 -11.65 -2.07
C ARG A 339 11.25 -10.57 -2.26
N LEU A 340 10.83 -10.36 -3.51
CA LEU A 340 9.77 -9.38 -3.81
C LEU A 340 8.44 -9.75 -3.16
N ASP A 341 8.07 -11.04 -3.14
CA ASP A 341 6.85 -11.51 -2.49
C ASP A 341 6.87 -11.24 -0.98
N TRP A 342 8.00 -11.49 -0.31
CA TRP A 342 8.17 -11.17 1.11
C TRP A 342 8.09 -9.66 1.38
N LEU A 343 8.75 -8.83 0.56
CA LEU A 343 8.70 -7.37 0.69
C LEU A 343 7.28 -6.84 0.49
N LYS A 344 6.56 -7.31 -0.51
CA LYS A 344 5.16 -6.93 -0.75
C LYS A 344 4.27 -7.32 0.42
N LYS A 345 4.48 -8.52 0.97
CA LYS A 345 3.75 -8.96 2.14
C LYS A 345 4.04 -8.07 3.35
N ALA A 346 5.30 -7.73 3.62
CA ALA A 346 5.67 -6.80 4.68
C ALA A 346 5.01 -5.42 4.51
N ALA A 347 5.10 -4.83 3.31
CA ALA A 347 4.49 -3.55 3.00
C ALA A 347 2.95 -3.55 3.12
N SER A 348 2.30 -4.67 2.76
CA SER A 348 0.84 -4.80 2.90
C SER A 348 0.39 -4.96 4.35
N LEU A 349 1.20 -5.61 5.19
CA LEU A 349 0.93 -5.81 6.61
C LEU A 349 1.21 -4.57 7.46
N GLU A 350 2.19 -3.76 7.06
CA GLU A 350 2.55 -2.52 7.74
C GLU A 350 2.64 -1.35 6.75
N PRO A 351 1.48 -0.90 6.23
CA PRO A 351 1.45 0.13 5.18
C PRO A 351 1.97 1.49 5.65
N ARG A 352 2.08 1.72 6.95
CA ARG A 352 2.64 2.94 7.57
C ARG A 352 4.16 2.97 7.60
N ASN A 353 4.83 1.92 7.17
CA ASN A 353 6.29 1.81 7.19
C ASN A 353 6.88 2.14 5.81
N ALA A 354 7.41 3.36 5.68
CA ALA A 354 8.02 3.85 4.44
C ALA A 354 9.17 2.95 3.95
N ALA A 355 9.92 2.34 4.87
CA ALA A 355 11.05 1.48 4.50
C ALA A 355 10.61 0.21 3.75
N HIS A 356 9.46 -0.36 4.09
CA HIS A 356 8.94 -1.52 3.37
C HIS A 356 8.56 -1.17 1.92
N TRP A 357 7.88 -0.05 1.72
CA TRP A 357 7.53 0.43 0.38
C TRP A 357 8.74 0.84 -0.44
N THR A 358 9.73 1.49 0.19
CA THR A 358 11.02 1.82 -0.42
C THR A 358 11.72 0.56 -0.94
N ALA A 359 11.82 -0.48 -0.11
CA ALA A 359 12.43 -1.74 -0.51
C ALA A 359 11.70 -2.43 -1.69
N VAL A 360 10.37 -2.37 -1.71
CA VAL A 360 9.55 -2.85 -2.86
C VAL A 360 9.86 -2.05 -4.12
N ALA A 361 9.90 -0.71 -3.99
CA ALA A 361 10.17 0.20 -5.11
C ALA A 361 11.56 -0.03 -5.73
N GLU A 362 12.59 -0.20 -4.91
CA GLU A 362 13.95 -0.48 -5.36
C GLU A 362 14.05 -1.80 -6.14
N VAL A 363 13.36 -2.86 -5.68
CA VAL A 363 13.32 -4.12 -6.42
C VAL A 363 12.62 -3.95 -7.76
N TYR A 364 11.47 -3.29 -7.82
CA TYR A 364 10.80 -3.00 -9.09
C TYR A 364 11.67 -2.17 -10.04
N GLN A 365 12.36 -1.14 -9.52
CA GLN A 365 13.28 -0.31 -10.30
C GLN A 365 14.43 -1.13 -10.91
N LYS A 366 15.04 -1.99 -10.11
CA LYS A 366 16.14 -2.88 -10.56
C LYS A 366 15.71 -3.80 -11.71
N HIS A 367 14.43 -4.15 -11.77
CA HIS A 367 13.86 -4.99 -12.83
C HIS A 367 13.17 -4.19 -13.96
N ASN A 368 13.39 -2.87 -14.03
CA ASN A 368 12.80 -1.97 -15.03
C ASN A 368 11.26 -1.95 -15.01
N LEU A 369 10.64 -2.33 -13.89
CA LEU A 369 9.19 -2.29 -13.68
C LEU A 369 8.79 -0.91 -13.16
N TYR A 370 9.08 0.14 -13.94
CA TYR A 370 8.95 1.53 -13.54
C TYR A 370 7.54 1.96 -13.10
N PRO A 371 6.43 1.52 -13.75
CA PRO A 371 5.09 1.87 -13.29
C PRO A 371 4.79 1.32 -11.89
N GLN A 372 5.28 0.11 -11.56
CA GLN A 372 5.14 -0.50 -10.24
C GLN A 372 6.05 0.20 -9.21
N ALA A 373 7.28 0.54 -9.61
CA ALA A 373 8.22 1.28 -8.78
C ALA A 373 7.64 2.65 -8.39
N ALA A 374 7.07 3.40 -9.35
CA ALA A 374 6.45 4.69 -9.08
C ALA A 374 5.30 4.62 -8.06
N LYS A 375 4.45 3.59 -8.16
CA LYS A 375 3.37 3.33 -7.18
C LYS A 375 3.92 3.02 -5.79
N ALA A 376 4.95 2.19 -5.70
CA ALA A 376 5.56 1.85 -4.42
C ALA A 376 6.29 3.05 -3.79
N TRP A 377 6.95 3.89 -4.60
CA TRP A 377 7.55 5.15 -4.13
C TRP A 377 6.48 6.15 -3.64
N ALA A 378 5.33 6.24 -4.30
CA ALA A 378 4.20 7.06 -3.83
C ALA A 378 3.71 6.56 -2.46
N ALA A 379 3.48 5.26 -2.31
CA ALA A 379 3.10 4.67 -1.03
C ALA A 379 4.16 4.88 0.08
N ALA A 380 5.45 4.86 -0.27
CA ALA A 380 6.53 5.20 0.67
C ALA A 380 6.45 6.67 1.12
N ALA A 381 6.17 7.61 0.21
CA ALA A 381 6.00 9.01 0.54
C ALA A 381 4.80 9.24 1.48
N ASP A 382 3.67 8.57 1.22
CA ASP A 382 2.47 8.63 2.07
C ASP A 382 2.71 8.02 3.46
N ALA A 383 3.61 7.03 3.56
CA ALA A 383 3.99 6.39 4.82
C ALA A 383 5.09 7.14 5.60
N SER A 384 5.68 8.19 5.04
CA SER A 384 6.81 8.92 5.66
C SER A 384 6.43 9.59 6.96
N VAL A 385 7.34 9.59 7.93
CA VAL A 385 7.15 10.16 9.27
C VAL A 385 7.32 11.67 9.26
N ASP A 386 8.29 12.17 8.49
CA ASP A 386 8.66 13.58 8.44
C ASP A 386 8.84 14.10 7.01
N ASP A 387 8.84 15.43 6.88
CA ASP A 387 8.97 16.10 5.59
C ASP A 387 10.33 15.87 4.92
N ALA A 388 11.40 15.66 5.69
CA ALA A 388 12.73 15.42 5.14
C ALA A 388 12.83 14.00 4.53
N GLU A 389 12.21 13.02 5.15
CA GLU A 389 12.08 11.67 4.59
C GLU A 389 11.21 11.70 3.33
N ARG A 390 10.06 12.37 3.39
CA ARG A 390 9.16 12.54 2.24
C ARG A 390 9.87 13.19 1.06
N GLU A 391 10.61 14.29 1.25
CA GLU A 391 11.34 14.97 0.17
C GLU A 391 12.41 14.07 -0.46
N ARG A 392 13.10 13.24 0.33
CA ARG A 392 14.05 12.24 -0.20
C ARG A 392 13.36 11.21 -1.09
N ILE A 393 12.21 10.70 -0.64
CA ILE A 393 11.41 9.72 -1.38
C ILE A 393 10.83 10.35 -2.66
N ASP A 394 10.32 11.58 -2.59
CA ASP A 394 9.80 12.30 -3.75
C ASP A 394 10.90 12.62 -4.77
N THR A 395 12.11 12.87 -4.32
CA THR A 395 13.27 13.03 -5.20
C THR A 395 13.60 11.73 -5.93
N ALA A 396 13.59 10.60 -5.22
CA ALA A 396 13.76 9.28 -5.83
C ALA A 396 12.62 8.98 -6.84
N ARG A 397 11.37 9.31 -6.51
CA ARG A 397 10.22 9.16 -7.40
C ARG A 397 10.36 9.96 -8.69
N ARG A 398 10.80 11.23 -8.61
CA ARG A 398 11.07 12.06 -9.81
C ARG A 398 12.17 11.47 -10.69
N ALA A 399 13.23 10.94 -10.09
CA ALA A 399 14.31 10.27 -10.83
C ALA A 399 13.81 8.99 -11.55
N ILE A 400 12.91 8.24 -10.93
CA ILE A 400 12.28 7.05 -11.54
C ILE A 400 11.45 7.43 -12.77
N GLU A 401 10.70 8.53 -12.72
CA GLU A 401 9.89 8.96 -13.86
C GLU A 401 10.79 9.30 -15.07
N GLN A 402 11.92 9.95 -14.85
CA GLN A 402 12.90 10.19 -15.90
C GLN A 402 13.48 8.88 -16.45
N GLN A 403 13.87 7.95 -15.58
CA GLN A 403 14.38 6.63 -15.98
C GLN A 403 13.34 5.83 -16.78
N ARG A 404 12.06 5.92 -16.43
CA ARG A 404 10.96 5.31 -17.18
C ARG A 404 10.89 5.87 -18.60
N LEU A 405 10.92 7.19 -18.74
CA LEU A 405 10.87 7.85 -20.06
C LEU A 405 12.08 7.46 -20.91
N ASP A 406 13.27 7.44 -20.33
CA ASP A 406 14.50 7.05 -21.01
C ASP A 406 14.45 5.58 -21.46
N TYR A 407 13.96 4.69 -20.60
CA TYR A 407 13.79 3.27 -20.92
C TYR A 407 12.77 3.07 -22.05
N GLU A 408 11.60 3.70 -21.98
CA GLU A 408 10.57 3.61 -23.01
C GLU A 408 11.05 4.17 -24.35
N ALA A 409 11.85 5.24 -24.33
CA ALA A 409 12.47 5.80 -25.53
C ALA A 409 13.51 4.82 -26.14
N ALA A 410 14.32 4.20 -25.29
CA ALA A 410 15.29 3.20 -25.72
C ALA A 410 14.61 1.94 -26.30
N GLU A 411 13.54 1.46 -25.69
CA GLU A 411 12.76 0.31 -26.21
C GLU A 411 12.09 0.62 -27.54
N ARG A 412 11.51 1.81 -27.67
CA ARG A 412 10.94 2.25 -28.96
C ARG A 412 12.00 2.28 -30.06
N LYS A 413 13.17 2.86 -29.77
CA LYS A 413 14.29 2.89 -30.73
C LYS A 413 14.75 1.50 -31.11
N ARG A 414 14.88 0.57 -30.15
CA ARG A 414 15.24 -0.84 -30.43
C ARG A 414 14.21 -1.54 -31.32
N ALA A 415 12.92 -1.33 -31.04
CA ALA A 415 11.84 -1.90 -31.83
C ALA A 415 11.83 -1.35 -33.29
N GLU A 416 12.12 -0.06 -33.47
CA GLU A 416 12.27 0.54 -34.79
C GLU A 416 13.48 -0.02 -35.54
N GLU A 417 14.63 -0.12 -34.88
CA GLU A 417 15.84 -0.70 -35.46
C GLU A 417 15.66 -2.19 -35.84
N GLU A 418 14.90 -2.95 -35.06
CA GLU A 418 14.55 -4.33 -35.37
C GLU A 418 13.65 -4.44 -36.58
N LYS A 419 12.60 -3.64 -36.64
CA LYS A 419 11.72 -3.55 -37.81
C LYS A 419 12.48 -3.15 -39.07
N GLN A 420 13.41 -2.21 -38.96
CA GLN A 420 14.22 -1.80 -40.11
C GLN A 420 15.15 -2.94 -40.58
N ARG A 421 15.78 -3.65 -39.65
CA ARG A 421 16.60 -4.85 -39.97
C ARG A 421 15.78 -5.95 -40.63
N ASP A 422 14.57 -6.20 -40.18
CA ASP A 422 13.68 -7.17 -40.79
C ASP A 422 13.24 -6.76 -42.20
N LEU A 423 12.91 -5.46 -42.40
CA LEU A 423 12.61 -4.93 -43.71
C LEU A 423 13.79 -5.07 -44.68
N ASP A 424 14.98 -4.74 -44.23
CA ASP A 424 16.20 -4.87 -45.04
C ASP A 424 16.51 -6.33 -45.38
N ARG A 425 16.25 -7.26 -44.45
CA ARG A 425 16.38 -8.70 -44.68
C ARG A 425 15.38 -9.18 -45.75
N ILE A 426 14.11 -8.74 -45.66
CA ILE A 426 13.06 -9.07 -46.64
C ILE A 426 13.38 -8.49 -48.02
N LYS A 427 13.81 -7.22 -48.08
CA LYS A 427 14.23 -6.58 -49.34
C LYS A 427 15.39 -7.33 -49.97
N LYS A 428 16.40 -7.70 -49.19
CA LYS A 428 17.57 -8.42 -49.69
C LYS A 428 17.18 -9.82 -50.21
N ALA A 429 16.27 -10.52 -49.53
CA ALA A 429 15.77 -11.82 -49.96
C ALA A 429 14.97 -11.70 -51.25
N ALA A 430 14.06 -10.72 -51.37
CA ALA A 430 13.28 -10.45 -52.56
C ALA A 430 14.17 -10.09 -53.76
N MET A 431 15.19 -9.25 -53.56
CA MET A 431 16.15 -8.94 -54.65
C MET A 431 16.94 -10.15 -55.09
N ALA A 432 17.36 -11.03 -54.15
CA ALA A 432 18.03 -12.28 -54.53
C ALA A 432 17.14 -13.21 -55.32
N GLU A 433 15.83 -13.30 -55.03
CA GLU A 433 14.87 -14.07 -55.82
C GLU A 433 14.67 -13.47 -57.21
N ILE A 434 14.59 -12.15 -57.35
CA ILE A 434 14.47 -11.48 -58.63
C ILE A 434 15.71 -11.77 -59.49
N HIS A 435 16.93 -11.58 -58.93
CA HIS A 435 18.18 -11.91 -59.65
C HIS A 435 18.24 -13.37 -60.05
N ALA A 436 17.85 -14.28 -59.18
CA ALA A 436 17.80 -15.72 -59.53
C ALA A 436 16.75 -16.05 -60.58
N ALA A 437 15.67 -15.30 -60.67
CA ALA A 437 14.67 -15.44 -61.75
C ALA A 437 15.20 -14.85 -63.07
N GLU A 438 15.89 -13.72 -63.04
CA GLU A 438 16.55 -13.10 -64.22
C GLU A 438 17.63 -14.00 -64.77
N ASP A 439 18.47 -14.59 -63.96
CA ASP A 439 19.50 -15.54 -64.36
C ASP A 439 18.92 -16.79 -64.98
N ARG A 440 17.80 -17.28 -64.46
CA ARG A 440 17.06 -18.43 -65.06
C ARG A 440 16.49 -18.09 -66.43
N ALA A 441 15.87 -16.90 -66.57
CA ALA A 441 15.30 -16.43 -67.83
C ALA A 441 16.38 -16.20 -68.89
N ASN A 442 17.51 -15.62 -68.52
CA ASN A 442 18.67 -15.38 -69.42
C ASN A 442 19.33 -16.68 -69.82
N SER A 443 19.38 -17.71 -68.94
CA SER A 443 19.93 -19.02 -69.24
C SER A 443 18.98 -19.89 -70.15
N ALA A 444 17.68 -19.73 -70.02
CA ALA A 444 16.70 -20.51 -70.78
C ALA A 444 16.52 -20.06 -72.24
N ASN A 445 16.91 -18.84 -72.61
CA ASN A 445 16.73 -18.37 -73.97
C ASN A 445 17.89 -17.48 -74.47
N PRO A 446 19.09 -18.06 -74.72
CA PRO A 446 20.28 -17.32 -75.12
C PRO A 446 20.20 -16.71 -76.55
N ARG A 447 19.20 -17.07 -77.35
CA ARG A 447 19.02 -16.58 -78.74
C ARG A 447 18.03 -15.47 -78.91
N ALA A 448 17.21 -15.10 -77.89
CA ALA A 448 16.15 -14.13 -78.00
C ALA A 448 16.64 -12.67 -77.85
N ASN A 449 17.88 -12.42 -77.42
CA ASN A 449 18.37 -11.07 -77.20
C ASN A 449 19.87 -10.93 -77.52
N PRO A 450 20.30 -10.89 -78.82
CA PRO A 450 21.70 -10.63 -79.18
C PRO A 450 22.01 -9.15 -78.95
N GLY A 451 22.40 -8.81 -77.69
CA GLY A 451 22.92 -7.49 -77.33
C GLY A 451 22.14 -6.67 -76.31
N GLY A 452 21.05 -7.19 -75.77
CA GLY A 452 20.30 -6.51 -74.70
C GLY A 452 20.44 -7.26 -73.38
N LYS A 453 21.21 -6.73 -72.42
CA LYS A 453 21.00 -7.09 -71.00
C LYS A 453 19.55 -6.72 -70.65
N VAL A 454 18.82 -7.62 -70.02
CA VAL A 454 17.59 -7.21 -69.32
C VAL A 454 18.05 -6.29 -68.21
N GLU A 455 17.89 -4.99 -68.44
CA GLU A 455 18.11 -4.00 -67.37
C GLU A 455 16.97 -4.17 -66.35
N THR A 456 17.32 -4.40 -65.11
CA THR A 456 16.42 -4.31 -63.98
C THR A 456 15.66 -2.98 -64.05
N MET A 457 14.36 -3.01 -64.18
CA MET A 457 13.55 -1.87 -63.78
C MET A 457 13.89 -1.61 -62.31
N GLU A 458 14.45 -0.42 -62.00
CA GLU A 458 14.48 0.07 -60.65
C GLU A 458 13.05 -0.02 -60.13
N VAL A 459 12.83 -0.95 -59.19
CA VAL A 459 11.55 -1.02 -58.46
C VAL A 459 11.49 0.28 -57.67
N GLY A 460 10.73 1.22 -58.18
CA GLY A 460 10.44 2.48 -57.49
C GLY A 460 10.01 2.15 -56.04
N ASP A 461 10.36 3.00 -55.11
CA ASP A 461 10.14 2.85 -53.68
C ASP A 461 8.89 2.03 -53.38
N VAL A 462 9.08 0.90 -52.68
CA VAL A 462 7.97 0.01 -52.30
C VAL A 462 6.95 0.81 -51.50
N PRO A 463 5.64 0.78 -51.86
CA PRO A 463 4.63 1.48 -51.09
C PRO A 463 4.67 1.09 -49.63
N ALA A 464 4.93 2.04 -48.74
CA ALA A 464 5.06 1.76 -47.28
C ALA A 464 3.75 1.99 -46.53
N GLY A 465 2.71 2.52 -47.19
CA GLY A 465 1.38 2.75 -46.63
C GLY A 465 0.29 2.02 -47.40
N LYS A 466 -0.74 1.59 -46.72
CA LYS A 466 -1.95 0.98 -47.30
C LYS A 466 -3.18 1.57 -46.62
N VAL A 467 -4.20 1.96 -47.39
CA VAL A 467 -5.50 2.35 -46.87
C VAL A 467 -6.59 1.56 -47.61
N GLU A 468 -7.55 1.07 -46.85
CA GLU A 468 -8.72 0.33 -47.37
C GLU A 468 -10.01 1.08 -47.01
N GLY A 469 -10.91 1.18 -47.97
CA GLY A 469 -12.15 1.92 -47.77
C GLY A 469 -12.92 2.16 -49.07
N SER A 470 -13.81 3.14 -49.06
CA SER A 470 -14.58 3.55 -50.23
C SER A 470 -13.98 4.80 -50.88
N LEU A 471 -13.67 4.73 -52.15
CA LEU A 471 -13.26 5.91 -52.93
C LEU A 471 -14.47 6.82 -53.12
N VAL A 472 -14.49 7.97 -52.44
CA VAL A 472 -15.65 8.88 -52.41
C VAL A 472 -15.49 10.09 -53.31
N GLN A 473 -14.26 10.54 -53.54
CA GLN A 473 -13.98 11.75 -54.31
C GLN A 473 -12.65 11.64 -55.07
N ILE A 474 -12.60 12.21 -56.27
CA ILE A 474 -11.38 12.45 -57.03
C ILE A 474 -11.36 13.94 -57.43
N ASP A 475 -10.40 14.69 -56.91
CA ASP A 475 -10.20 16.08 -57.25
C ASP A 475 -9.10 16.20 -58.31
N CYS A 476 -9.41 16.78 -59.44
CA CYS A 476 -8.42 17.06 -60.50
C CYS A 476 -7.76 18.42 -60.26
N LEU A 477 -6.46 18.41 -60.05
CA LEU A 477 -5.66 19.59 -59.70
C LEU A 477 -4.68 19.93 -60.84
N GLY A 478 -5.20 20.05 -62.05
CA GLY A 478 -4.40 20.29 -63.27
C GLY A 478 -3.75 18.99 -63.78
N ARG A 479 -2.42 18.85 -63.63
CA ARG A 479 -1.69 17.61 -64.01
C ARG A 479 -1.68 16.51 -62.96
N THR A 480 -2.12 16.82 -61.76
CA THR A 480 -2.17 15.93 -60.63
C THR A 480 -3.61 15.65 -60.21
N MET A 481 -3.85 14.56 -59.50
CA MET A 481 -5.15 14.25 -58.89
C MET A 481 -5.00 14.01 -57.41
N ARG A 482 -6.06 14.29 -56.64
CA ARG A 482 -6.17 13.92 -55.25
C ARG A 482 -7.36 13.00 -55.09
N ILE A 483 -7.13 11.83 -54.50
CA ILE A 483 -8.20 10.90 -54.18
C ILE A 483 -8.54 11.00 -52.70
N VAL A 484 -9.80 10.77 -52.34
CA VAL A 484 -10.30 10.71 -50.98
C VAL A 484 -10.90 9.32 -50.74
N VAL A 485 -10.29 8.58 -49.83
CA VAL A 485 -10.73 7.25 -49.42
C VAL A 485 -11.34 7.37 -48.05
N ARG A 486 -12.61 6.93 -47.88
CA ARG A 486 -13.29 6.89 -46.60
C ARG A 486 -13.18 5.48 -46.04
N GLU A 487 -12.54 5.37 -44.89
CA GLU A 487 -12.34 4.11 -44.17
C GLU A 487 -13.62 3.67 -43.42
N ALA A 488 -13.71 2.40 -43.00
CA ALA A 488 -14.86 1.84 -42.30
C ALA A 488 -15.20 2.60 -40.99
N GLY A 489 -14.23 3.25 -40.36
CA GLY A 489 -14.39 4.08 -39.15
C GLY A 489 -14.88 5.53 -39.45
N GLY A 490 -15.15 5.89 -40.71
CA GLY A 490 -15.61 7.23 -41.12
C GLY A 490 -14.50 8.25 -41.32
N SER A 491 -13.25 7.94 -41.06
CA SER A 491 -12.09 8.78 -41.36
C SER A 491 -11.85 8.91 -42.88
N GLU A 492 -11.37 10.05 -43.31
CA GLU A 492 -11.05 10.30 -44.73
C GLU A 492 -9.54 10.49 -44.90
N THR A 493 -8.94 9.56 -45.66
CA THR A 493 -7.53 9.67 -46.04
C THR A 493 -7.44 10.28 -47.45
N ARG A 494 -6.68 11.36 -47.61
CA ARG A 494 -6.44 12.05 -48.86
C ARG A 494 -5.06 11.72 -49.38
N LEU A 495 -4.99 11.27 -50.64
CA LEU A 495 -3.74 10.84 -51.27
C LEU A 495 -3.54 11.52 -52.62
N LEU A 496 -2.29 11.81 -52.97
CA LEU A 496 -1.90 12.49 -54.19
C LEU A 496 -1.55 11.51 -55.30
N ILE A 497 -2.07 11.71 -56.49
CA ILE A 497 -1.63 11.09 -57.73
C ILE A 497 -0.87 12.16 -58.54
N ARG A 498 0.44 12.03 -58.68
CA ARG A 498 1.28 12.98 -59.42
C ARG A 498 1.09 12.86 -60.95
N ASP A 499 1.09 11.63 -61.45
CA ASP A 499 0.83 11.35 -62.86
C ASP A 499 -0.15 10.17 -62.95
N PRO A 500 -1.39 10.41 -63.42
CA PRO A 500 -2.40 9.34 -63.54
C PRO A 500 -2.00 8.20 -64.46
N ARG A 501 -1.00 8.40 -65.34
CA ARG A 501 -0.51 7.36 -66.27
C ARG A 501 0.44 6.36 -65.58
N ASN A 502 1.04 6.77 -64.45
CA ASN A 502 2.04 5.99 -63.74
C ASN A 502 1.47 5.30 -62.48
N VAL A 503 0.17 5.39 -62.25
CA VAL A 503 -0.50 4.70 -61.12
C VAL A 503 -1.01 3.36 -61.58
N GLY A 504 -0.60 2.31 -60.84
CA GLY A 504 -1.15 0.95 -61.08
C GLY A 504 -2.62 0.90 -60.68
N VAL A 505 -3.49 0.53 -61.61
CA VAL A 505 -4.92 0.32 -61.34
C VAL A 505 -5.24 -1.16 -61.64
N SER A 506 -5.77 -1.86 -60.63
CA SER A 506 -6.17 -3.26 -60.74
C SER A 506 -7.62 -3.47 -60.30
N GLY A 507 -8.26 -4.59 -60.68
CA GLY A 507 -9.63 -4.88 -60.30
C GLY A 507 -10.71 -4.32 -61.26
N GLY A 508 -10.35 -3.94 -62.52
CA GLY A 508 -11.27 -3.52 -63.57
C GLY A 508 -10.72 -2.36 -64.44
N ASN A 509 -11.28 -2.23 -65.65
CA ASN A 509 -10.91 -1.14 -66.57
C ASN A 509 -11.62 0.17 -66.13
N VAL A 510 -11.23 0.75 -64.99
CA VAL A 510 -11.88 1.93 -64.41
C VAL A 510 -11.05 3.17 -64.67
N ALA A 511 -11.55 4.06 -65.52
CA ALA A 511 -10.93 5.37 -65.71
C ALA A 511 -11.17 6.25 -64.47
N LEU A 512 -10.09 6.90 -63.95
CA LEU A 512 -10.17 7.86 -62.86
C LEU A 512 -10.87 9.15 -63.36
N LYS A 513 -12.17 9.29 -63.05
CA LYS A 513 -12.98 10.47 -63.44
C LYS A 513 -13.05 11.44 -62.27
N CYS A 514 -12.85 12.72 -62.54
CA CYS A 514 -12.96 13.80 -61.57
C CYS A 514 -14.38 13.91 -60.99
N GLY A 515 -14.48 14.28 -59.71
CA GLY A 515 -15.73 14.54 -59.02
C GLY A 515 -16.10 13.46 -58.00
N PRO A 516 -17.30 13.57 -57.40
CA PRO A 516 -17.82 12.59 -56.48
C PRO A 516 -18.02 11.24 -57.15
N GLN A 517 -17.53 10.18 -56.54
CA GLN A 517 -17.71 8.81 -57.03
C GLN A 517 -19.06 8.27 -56.57
N ARG A 518 -20.00 8.05 -57.50
CA ARG A 518 -21.35 7.53 -57.22
C ARG A 518 -21.70 6.36 -58.19
N PRO A 519 -21.90 5.14 -57.65
CA PRO A 519 -21.68 4.72 -56.29
C PRO A 519 -20.19 4.75 -55.89
N ALA A 520 -19.90 5.05 -54.61
CA ALA A 520 -18.55 4.91 -54.07
C ALA A 520 -18.11 3.43 -54.14
N ARG A 521 -16.90 3.18 -54.66
CA ARG A 521 -16.37 1.84 -54.86
C ARG A 521 -15.38 1.46 -53.78
N ALA A 522 -15.43 0.22 -53.33
CA ALA A 522 -14.45 -0.29 -52.41
C ALA A 522 -13.08 -0.37 -53.10
N VAL A 523 -12.05 0.16 -52.43
CA VAL A 523 -10.68 0.20 -52.91
C VAL A 523 -9.68 -0.12 -51.82
N SER A 524 -8.59 -0.71 -52.23
CA SER A 524 -7.36 -0.81 -51.44
C SER A 524 -6.28 0.01 -52.14
N VAL A 525 -5.75 1.03 -51.50
CA VAL A 525 -4.76 1.94 -52.06
C VAL A 525 -3.43 1.77 -51.35
N ALA A 526 -2.41 1.39 -52.12
CA ALA A 526 -1.04 1.38 -51.66
C ALA A 526 -0.38 2.73 -52.02
N TYR A 527 0.27 3.36 -51.06
CA TYR A 527 0.84 4.69 -51.23
C TYR A 527 2.17 4.82 -50.50
N GLN A 528 2.98 5.77 -50.93
CA GLN A 528 4.17 6.22 -50.20
C GLN A 528 3.75 7.31 -49.20
N PRO A 529 4.12 7.21 -47.91
CA PRO A 529 3.79 8.24 -46.92
C PRO A 529 4.67 9.47 -47.09
N LYS A 530 4.31 10.27 -48.08
CA LYS A 530 4.96 11.53 -48.46
C LYS A 530 3.90 12.62 -48.38
N ALA A 531 3.68 13.12 -47.18
CA ALA A 531 2.64 14.13 -46.92
C ALA A 531 2.95 15.45 -47.66
N ASP A 532 1.93 16.02 -48.29
CA ASP A 532 1.98 17.37 -48.86
C ASP A 532 0.98 18.28 -48.15
N ALA A 533 1.52 19.15 -47.29
CA ALA A 533 0.72 20.05 -46.45
C ALA A 533 -0.06 21.09 -47.28
N ARG A 534 0.43 21.46 -48.50
CA ARG A 534 -0.25 22.43 -49.37
C ARG A 534 -1.46 21.84 -50.05
N LEU A 535 -1.40 20.56 -50.39
CA LEU A 535 -2.49 19.81 -51.02
C LEU A 535 -3.34 19.03 -50.01
N GLY A 536 -2.94 19.01 -48.73
CA GLY A 536 -3.62 18.32 -47.64
C GLY A 536 -3.67 16.81 -47.85
N THR A 537 -2.59 16.20 -48.38
CA THR A 537 -2.51 14.77 -48.65
C THR A 537 -1.53 14.06 -47.72
N ALA A 538 -1.86 12.82 -47.32
CA ALA A 538 -1.06 11.99 -46.41
C ALA A 538 0.07 11.23 -47.14
N GLY A 539 0.00 11.12 -48.46
CA GLY A 539 0.98 10.36 -49.23
C GLY A 539 0.73 10.40 -50.72
N GLU A 540 1.59 9.73 -51.50
CA GLU A 540 1.55 9.61 -52.93
C GLU A 540 1.13 8.20 -53.36
N VAL A 541 0.10 8.09 -54.17
CA VAL A 541 -0.49 6.81 -54.63
C VAL A 541 0.46 6.06 -55.55
N ALA A 542 0.70 4.80 -55.25
CA ALA A 542 1.43 3.88 -56.11
C ALA A 542 0.48 2.94 -56.87
N VAL A 543 -0.49 2.34 -56.15
CA VAL A 543 -1.44 1.37 -56.75
C VAL A 543 -2.83 1.57 -56.17
N ILE A 544 -3.86 1.50 -57.01
CA ILE A 544 -5.28 1.44 -56.61
C ILE A 544 -5.83 0.09 -57.03
N ALA A 545 -6.26 -0.72 -56.10
CA ALA A 545 -6.96 -1.98 -56.35
C ALA A 545 -8.45 -1.82 -56.04
N TYR A 546 -9.32 -1.93 -57.05
CA TYR A 546 -10.76 -1.98 -56.84
C TYR A 546 -11.18 -3.41 -56.39
N GLN A 547 -12.03 -3.46 -55.38
CA GLN A 547 -12.57 -4.72 -54.81
C GLN A 547 -13.92 -5.06 -55.44
#